data_137a086a3f85090786f86a6eb6e7c289
#
_entry.id   137a086a3f85090786f86a6eb6e7c289
#
_cell.length_a   1.000
_cell.length_b   1.000
_cell.length_c   1.000
_cell.angle_alpha   90.00
_cell.angle_beta   90.00
_cell.angle_gamma   90.00
#
_symmetry.space_group_name_H-M   'P 1'
#
loop_
_entity.id
_entity.type
_entity.pdbx_description
1 polymer ?
#
loop_
_entity_poly.entity_id
_entity_poly.type
_entity_poly.pdbx_seq_one_letter_code
_entity_poly.pdbx_strand_id
1 'polypeptide(L)'
;MRNSKMIAVALSIVLLPIVFLIGCGNRNDSHYPSPYQADSNNPALAWILKGDYQVVKSFYDLPKDVRTIIIPEPYEFPQDVIDSFRKSGETEEQIKKEVERNKMLFGRMANPNERFNSTDAIVEDLPMRRFITGGFSKDYAFVFYEHGGIGYNQPLVILKRNNHKAEIIFMGVNLGEAGSLEDLKAIIKNNKIEEIKDPENQRANM
;
A
#
# COMPACT_ATOMS: atom_id res chain seq x y z
N MET A 1 20.68 -48.86 -14.58
CA MET A 1 20.17 -47.74 -15.40
C MET A 1 18.76 -47.42 -14.91
N ARG A 2 18.60 -46.35 -14.14
CA ARG A 2 17.31 -45.91 -13.58
C ARG A 2 17.04 -44.49 -14.10
N ASN A 3 16.04 -44.40 -14.99
CA ASN A 3 15.59 -43.13 -15.58
C ASN A 3 14.94 -42.25 -14.48
N SER A 4 15.59 -41.17 -14.12
CA SER A 4 15.02 -40.13 -13.28
C SER A 4 14.18 -39.20 -14.18
N LYS A 5 12.86 -39.34 -14.13
CA LYS A 5 11.95 -38.36 -14.74
C LYS A 5 11.89 -37.13 -13.84
N MET A 6 12.51 -36.02 -14.29
CA MET A 6 12.27 -34.72 -13.70
C MET A 6 10.83 -34.32 -14.01
N ILE A 7 10.00 -34.28 -12.97
CA ILE A 7 8.68 -33.68 -13.03
C ILE A 7 8.91 -32.20 -12.70
N ALA A 8 8.85 -31.36 -13.74
CA ALA A 8 8.78 -29.93 -13.57
C ALA A 8 7.37 -29.60 -13.03
N VAL A 9 7.26 -29.34 -11.72
CA VAL A 9 6.04 -28.81 -11.13
C VAL A 9 6.01 -27.33 -11.47
N ALA A 10 5.21 -26.98 -12.48
CA ALA A 10 4.89 -25.58 -12.76
C ALA A 10 4.03 -25.07 -11.60
N LEU A 11 4.61 -24.16 -10.83
CA LEU A 11 3.93 -23.44 -9.75
C LEU A 11 2.92 -22.51 -10.42
N SER A 12 1.67 -22.95 -10.56
CA SER A 12 0.56 -22.11 -10.98
C SER A 12 0.16 -21.25 -9.78
N ILE A 13 0.74 -20.05 -9.71
CA ILE A 13 0.19 -18.98 -8.88
C ILE A 13 -1.19 -18.69 -9.44
N VAL A 14 -2.23 -19.10 -8.72
CA VAL A 14 -3.60 -18.71 -9.01
C VAL A 14 -3.76 -17.23 -8.61
N LEU A 15 -3.28 -16.37 -9.48
CA LEU A 15 -3.68 -14.97 -9.52
C LEU A 15 -5.09 -14.96 -10.09
N LEU A 16 -6.07 -14.72 -9.24
CA LEU A 16 -7.41 -14.32 -9.69
C LEU A 16 -7.25 -13.05 -10.52
N PRO A 17 -7.49 -13.08 -11.85
CA PRO A 17 -7.49 -11.86 -12.62
C PRO A 17 -8.76 -11.11 -12.26
N ILE A 18 -8.63 -9.96 -11.60
CA ILE A 18 -9.66 -8.93 -11.67
C ILE A 18 -9.63 -8.45 -13.12
N VAL A 19 -10.50 -9.01 -13.94
CA VAL A 19 -10.69 -8.59 -15.32
C VAL A 19 -11.30 -7.20 -15.29
N PHE A 20 -10.45 -6.18 -15.33
CA PHE A 20 -10.87 -4.87 -15.81
C PHE A 20 -11.08 -5.00 -17.32
N LEU A 21 -12.33 -5.13 -17.76
CA LEU A 21 -12.71 -4.93 -19.14
C LEU A 21 -12.44 -3.45 -19.49
N ILE A 22 -11.23 -3.16 -19.92
CA ILE A 22 -10.93 -1.91 -20.61
C ILE A 22 -11.51 -2.05 -22.03
N GLY A 23 -12.75 -1.63 -22.20
CA GLY A 23 -13.32 -1.39 -23.50
C GLY A 23 -12.52 -0.27 -24.18
N CYS A 24 -11.76 -0.58 -25.24
CA CYS A 24 -11.26 0.41 -26.18
C CYS A 24 -12.42 1.08 -26.90
N GLY A 25 -13.09 2.02 -26.26
CA GLY A 25 -14.06 2.94 -26.84
C GLY A 25 -13.42 4.32 -26.91
N ASN A 26 -13.50 4.94 -28.11
CA ASN A 26 -13.18 6.34 -28.34
C ASN A 26 -13.79 7.19 -27.20
N ARG A 27 -12.98 7.64 -26.26
CA ARG A 27 -13.42 8.56 -25.21
C ARG A 27 -13.52 9.94 -25.83
N ASN A 28 -14.71 10.30 -26.26
CA ASN A 28 -15.10 11.70 -26.22
C ASN A 28 -14.99 12.12 -24.74
N ASP A 29 -14.27 13.20 -24.47
CA ASP A 29 -14.09 13.79 -23.15
C ASP A 29 -15.45 14.27 -22.57
N SER A 30 -16.32 13.36 -22.21
CA SER A 30 -17.41 13.65 -21.32
C SER A 30 -16.82 13.70 -19.91
N HIS A 31 -16.67 14.90 -19.41
CA HIS A 31 -16.21 15.25 -18.07
C HIS A 31 -17.26 14.81 -17.03
N TYR A 32 -17.50 13.48 -16.94
CA TYR A 32 -18.18 12.91 -15.80
C TYR A 32 -17.14 12.78 -14.69
N PRO A 33 -17.32 13.49 -13.56
CA PRO A 33 -16.46 13.25 -12.41
C PRO A 33 -16.55 11.75 -12.10
N SER A 34 -15.39 11.11 -11.99
CA SER A 34 -15.34 9.74 -11.52
C SER A 34 -16.13 9.68 -10.20
N PRO A 35 -17.06 8.74 -10.02
CA PRO A 35 -17.87 8.65 -8.78
C PRO A 35 -17.01 8.38 -7.54
N TYR A 36 -15.71 8.25 -7.69
CA TYR A 36 -14.74 7.96 -6.65
C TYR A 36 -13.74 9.10 -6.38
N GLN A 37 -13.85 10.25 -7.08
CA GLN A 37 -12.97 11.38 -6.77
C GLN A 37 -13.31 11.94 -5.39
N ALA A 38 -12.31 12.01 -4.52
CA ALA A 38 -12.46 12.62 -3.22
C ALA A 38 -12.69 14.13 -3.36
N ASP A 39 -13.70 14.65 -2.69
CA ASP A 39 -13.96 16.08 -2.62
C ASP A 39 -12.84 16.78 -1.82
N SER A 40 -12.21 17.78 -2.41
CA SER A 40 -11.20 18.62 -1.72
C SER A 40 -11.77 19.33 -0.47
N ASN A 41 -13.09 19.44 -0.36
CA ASN A 41 -13.77 19.95 0.84
C ASN A 41 -13.88 18.88 1.95
N ASN A 42 -13.48 17.65 1.71
CA ASN A 42 -13.40 16.64 2.76
C ASN A 42 -12.53 17.18 3.92
N PRO A 43 -13.06 17.23 5.17
CA PRO A 43 -12.34 17.84 6.30
C PRO A 43 -10.96 17.24 6.56
N ALA A 44 -10.78 15.95 6.28
CA ALA A 44 -9.49 15.26 6.43
C ALA A 44 -8.46 15.76 5.41
N LEU A 45 -8.86 15.94 4.14
CA LEU A 45 -8.01 16.50 3.09
C LEU A 45 -7.73 17.97 3.31
N ALA A 46 -8.73 18.74 3.74
CA ALA A 46 -8.59 20.16 4.07
C ALA A 46 -7.55 20.39 5.18
N TRP A 47 -7.43 19.47 6.14
CA TRP A 47 -6.40 19.54 7.19
C TRP A 47 -4.98 19.46 6.60
N ILE A 48 -4.72 18.60 5.63
CA ILE A 48 -3.42 18.52 4.95
C ILE A 48 -3.11 19.85 4.25
N LEU A 49 -4.11 20.47 3.61
CA LEU A 49 -3.92 21.73 2.91
C LEU A 49 -3.59 22.92 3.85
N LYS A 50 -4.10 22.92 5.08
CA LYS A 50 -3.79 23.93 6.10
C LYS A 50 -2.34 23.91 6.54
N GLY A 51 -1.73 22.73 6.65
CA GLY A 51 -0.34 22.62 7.05
C GLY A 51 -0.07 22.66 8.56
N ASP A 52 -1.09 22.51 9.40
CA ASP A 52 -0.98 22.56 10.87
C ASP A 52 -0.48 21.23 11.44
N TYR A 53 0.72 20.80 11.01
CA TYR A 53 1.36 19.57 11.41
C TYR A 53 2.87 19.61 11.28
N GLN A 54 3.56 18.75 12.04
CA GLN A 54 4.98 18.49 11.87
C GLN A 54 5.18 17.52 10.70
N VAL A 55 5.92 17.92 9.66
CA VAL A 55 6.33 17.05 8.56
C VAL A 55 7.49 16.17 9.01
N VAL A 56 7.49 14.90 8.64
CA VAL A 56 8.58 13.96 8.91
C VAL A 56 9.32 13.58 7.64
N LYS A 57 10.60 13.22 7.79
CA LYS A 57 11.48 12.86 6.67
C LYS A 57 11.55 11.35 6.44
N SER A 58 11.15 10.55 7.43
CA SER A 58 11.13 9.09 7.37
C SER A 58 9.82 8.57 7.91
N PHE A 59 9.36 7.43 7.39
CA PHE A 59 8.23 6.70 7.95
C PHE A 59 8.44 6.37 9.43
N TYR A 60 9.67 6.08 9.81
CA TYR A 60 10.03 5.68 11.17
C TYR A 60 10.05 6.84 12.17
N ASP A 61 10.00 8.10 11.70
CA ASP A 61 9.83 9.29 12.54
C ASP A 61 8.37 9.55 12.94
N LEU A 62 7.41 8.87 12.29
CA LEU A 62 6.02 8.92 12.67
C LEU A 62 5.77 8.27 14.04
N PRO A 63 4.76 8.71 14.78
CA PRO A 63 4.35 8.06 16.03
C PRO A 63 4.04 6.56 15.84
N LYS A 64 4.35 5.75 16.85
CA LYS A 64 4.19 4.28 16.77
C LYS A 64 2.74 3.88 16.45
N ASP A 65 1.76 4.53 17.07
CA ASP A 65 0.33 4.30 16.84
C ASP A 65 -0.08 4.50 15.37
N VAL A 66 0.59 5.42 14.65
CA VAL A 66 0.39 5.65 13.23
C VAL A 66 1.08 4.56 12.39
N ARG A 67 2.34 4.27 12.69
CA ARG A 67 3.14 3.29 11.94
C ARG A 67 2.52 1.89 11.96
N THR A 68 2.04 1.46 13.13
CA THR A 68 1.45 0.12 13.31
C THR A 68 0.12 -0.08 12.58
N ILE A 69 -0.56 1.00 12.21
CA ILE A 69 -1.75 0.92 11.33
C ILE A 69 -1.35 0.65 9.88
N ILE A 70 -0.24 1.25 9.42
CA ILE A 70 0.24 1.12 8.04
C ILE A 70 1.02 -0.19 7.85
N ILE A 71 1.89 -0.50 8.82
CA ILE A 71 2.67 -1.74 8.86
C ILE A 71 2.57 -2.28 10.27
N PRO A 72 1.84 -3.38 10.49
CA PRO A 72 1.76 -4.01 11.81
C PRO A 72 3.15 -4.34 12.38
N GLU A 73 3.36 -4.07 13.65
CA GLU A 73 4.58 -4.40 14.39
C GLU A 73 4.25 -5.25 15.63
N PRO A 74 4.65 -6.54 15.69
CA PRO A 74 5.40 -7.26 14.65
C PRO A 74 4.55 -7.55 13.41
N TYR A 75 5.21 -7.61 12.24
CA TYR A 75 4.56 -8.10 11.02
C TYR A 75 4.35 -9.61 11.15
N GLU A 76 3.11 -10.03 11.15
CA GLU A 76 2.71 -11.42 11.20
C GLU A 76 2.17 -11.86 9.85
N PHE A 77 2.71 -12.95 9.35
CA PHE A 77 2.21 -13.56 8.12
C PHE A 77 0.88 -14.26 8.43
N PRO A 78 -0.16 -14.12 7.58
CA PRO A 78 -1.48 -14.67 7.85
C PRO A 78 -1.44 -16.19 8.08
N GLN A 79 -2.04 -16.65 9.18
CA GLN A 79 -1.99 -18.07 9.59
C GLN A 79 -2.70 -19.00 8.59
N ASP A 80 -3.78 -18.55 7.99
CA ASP A 80 -4.52 -19.29 6.95
C ASP A 80 -3.68 -19.54 5.69
N VAL A 81 -2.78 -18.60 5.35
CA VAL A 81 -1.82 -18.77 4.24
C VAL A 81 -0.75 -19.82 4.62
N ILE A 82 -0.23 -19.77 5.85
CA ILE A 82 0.69 -20.80 6.36
C ILE A 82 0.05 -22.18 6.30
N ASP A 83 -1.20 -22.30 6.73
CA ASP A 83 -1.95 -23.56 6.71
C ASP A 83 -2.22 -24.04 5.28
N SER A 84 -2.38 -23.11 4.33
CA SER A 84 -2.49 -23.45 2.90
C SER A 84 -1.20 -24.04 2.36
N PHE A 85 -0.04 -23.48 2.70
CA PHE A 85 1.26 -24.04 2.31
C PHE A 85 1.47 -25.45 2.87
N ARG A 86 1.10 -25.70 4.13
CA ARG A 86 1.14 -27.04 4.72
C ARG A 86 0.24 -28.05 3.98
N LYS A 87 -0.97 -27.63 3.60
CA LYS A 87 -1.90 -28.46 2.83
C LYS A 87 -1.40 -28.76 1.42
N SER A 88 -0.62 -27.86 0.80
CA SER A 88 0.01 -28.08 -0.51
C SER A 88 1.25 -28.97 -0.43
N GLY A 89 1.67 -29.37 0.78
CA GLY A 89 2.79 -30.30 0.99
C GLY A 89 4.15 -29.62 1.09
N GLU A 90 4.19 -28.32 1.33
CA GLU A 90 5.44 -27.61 1.58
C GLU A 90 6.05 -27.98 2.93
N THR A 91 7.37 -28.04 2.98
CA THR A 91 8.09 -28.32 4.22
C THR A 91 8.12 -27.09 5.13
N GLU A 92 8.27 -27.29 6.45
CA GLU A 92 8.37 -26.18 7.41
C GLU A 92 9.55 -25.25 7.10
N GLU A 93 10.63 -25.76 6.49
CA GLU A 93 11.77 -24.94 6.07
C GLU A 93 11.40 -24.01 4.90
N GLN A 94 10.65 -24.52 3.92
CA GLN A 94 10.13 -23.71 2.79
C GLN A 94 9.16 -22.65 3.28
N ILE A 95 8.23 -23.04 4.17
CA ILE A 95 7.27 -22.10 4.78
C ILE A 95 8.00 -20.99 5.55
N LYS A 96 8.99 -21.35 6.37
CA LYS A 96 9.79 -20.37 7.11
C LYS A 96 10.50 -19.40 6.17
N LYS A 97 11.09 -19.88 5.08
CA LYS A 97 11.75 -19.04 4.08
C LYS A 97 10.76 -18.06 3.43
N GLU A 98 9.56 -18.53 3.10
CA GLU A 98 8.53 -17.71 2.50
C GLU A 98 7.98 -16.65 3.48
N VAL A 99 7.81 -17.01 4.76
CA VAL A 99 7.43 -16.07 5.82
C VAL A 99 8.48 -14.96 5.98
N GLU A 100 9.78 -15.31 6.05
CA GLU A 100 10.85 -14.32 6.16
C GLU A 100 10.94 -13.43 4.92
N ARG A 101 10.78 -13.99 3.74
CA ARG A 101 10.71 -13.23 2.50
C ARG A 101 9.57 -12.22 2.52
N ASN A 102 8.37 -12.63 2.87
CA ASN A 102 7.21 -11.74 2.97
C ASN A 102 7.40 -10.65 4.02
N LYS A 103 8.03 -10.97 5.15
CA LYS A 103 8.40 -9.98 6.15
C LYS A 103 9.35 -8.91 5.59
N MET A 104 10.30 -9.30 4.76
CA MET A 104 11.20 -8.35 4.08
C MET A 104 10.45 -7.47 3.09
N LEU A 105 9.51 -8.02 2.34
CA LEU A 105 8.74 -7.32 1.32
C LEU A 105 7.69 -6.37 1.93
N PHE A 106 6.91 -6.85 2.88
CA PHE A 106 5.69 -6.16 3.37
C PHE A 106 5.81 -5.62 4.80
N GLY A 107 6.73 -6.15 5.60
CA GLY A 107 6.92 -5.74 7.00
C GLY A 107 7.76 -4.48 7.19
N ARG A 108 8.15 -3.80 6.11
CA ARG A 108 8.95 -2.56 6.18
C ARG A 108 8.62 -1.59 5.05
N MET A 109 9.10 -0.36 5.19
CA MET A 109 8.95 0.70 4.23
C MET A 109 10.33 1.31 3.92
N ALA A 110 10.64 1.48 2.63
CA ALA A 110 11.82 2.25 2.22
C ALA A 110 11.63 3.73 2.56
N ASN A 111 12.70 4.42 2.90
CA ASN A 111 12.69 5.87 3.04
C ASN A 111 12.65 6.55 1.66
N PRO A 112 12.37 7.87 1.59
CA PRO A 112 12.55 8.63 0.36
C PRO A 112 13.95 8.44 -0.21
N ASN A 113 14.06 8.25 -1.52
CA ASN A 113 15.30 7.99 -2.26
C ASN A 113 15.94 6.60 -2.04
N GLU A 114 15.40 5.75 -1.19
CA GLU A 114 15.80 4.34 -1.13
C GLU A 114 15.13 3.52 -2.24
N ARG A 115 15.78 2.41 -2.61
CA ARG A 115 15.21 1.48 -3.59
C ARG A 115 14.05 0.69 -2.98
N PHE A 116 13.06 0.40 -3.79
CA PHE A 116 11.92 -0.46 -3.46
C PHE A 116 11.45 -1.21 -4.72
N ASN A 117 10.59 -2.18 -4.57
CA ASN A 117 10.00 -2.92 -5.67
C ASN A 117 8.88 -2.09 -6.33
N SER A 118 9.23 -1.27 -7.31
CA SER A 118 8.28 -0.39 -8.02
C SER A 118 7.53 -1.08 -9.16
N THR A 119 7.92 -2.30 -9.54
CA THR A 119 7.36 -3.06 -10.66
C THR A 119 6.96 -4.47 -10.20
N ASP A 120 6.40 -5.26 -11.11
CA ASP A 120 6.07 -6.67 -10.93
C ASP A 120 7.30 -7.60 -10.85
N ALA A 121 8.48 -7.10 -11.25
CA ALA A 121 9.74 -7.81 -11.08
C ALA A 121 10.23 -7.67 -9.62
N ILE A 122 9.91 -8.65 -8.78
CA ILE A 122 10.21 -8.62 -7.36
C ILE A 122 11.69 -8.91 -7.10
N VAL A 123 12.36 -7.99 -6.40
CA VAL A 123 13.68 -8.17 -5.81
C VAL A 123 13.49 -8.49 -4.31
N GLU A 124 13.86 -9.68 -3.88
CA GLU A 124 13.51 -10.22 -2.55
C GLU A 124 13.96 -9.36 -1.35
N ASP A 125 15.07 -8.63 -1.50
CA ASP A 125 15.65 -7.80 -0.43
C ASP A 125 15.07 -6.37 -0.37
N LEU A 126 14.20 -6.00 -1.32
CA LEU A 126 13.62 -4.67 -1.37
C LEU A 126 12.18 -4.68 -0.86
N PRO A 127 11.77 -3.66 -0.08
CA PRO A 127 10.38 -3.54 0.35
C PRO A 127 9.44 -3.24 -0.83
N MET A 128 8.17 -3.55 -0.66
CA MET A 128 7.12 -3.24 -1.64
C MET A 128 6.62 -1.79 -1.51
N ARG A 129 7.02 -1.07 -0.46
CA ARG A 129 6.53 0.28 -0.17
C ARG A 129 7.69 1.24 0.00
N ARG A 130 7.50 2.49 -0.47
CA ARG A 130 8.42 3.60 -0.24
C ARG A 130 7.68 4.83 0.26
N PHE A 131 8.11 5.36 1.38
CA PHE A 131 7.59 6.59 1.96
C PHE A 131 7.87 7.78 1.04
N ILE A 132 6.86 8.60 0.78
CA ILE A 132 7.00 9.86 0.06
C ILE A 132 7.03 11.02 1.06
N THR A 133 5.96 11.15 1.82
CA THR A 133 5.81 12.19 2.83
C THR A 133 4.77 11.80 3.87
N GLY A 134 4.86 12.43 5.01
CA GLY A 134 3.89 12.26 6.09
C GLY A 134 4.02 13.39 7.11
N GLY A 135 3.04 13.47 7.96
CA GLY A 135 3.06 14.45 9.03
C GLY A 135 2.07 14.09 10.12
N PHE A 136 2.24 14.73 11.27
CA PHE A 136 1.35 14.51 12.39
C PHE A 136 1.19 15.76 13.25
N SER A 137 0.06 15.84 13.91
CA SER A 137 -0.26 16.75 15.00
C SER A 137 -0.66 15.94 16.24
N LYS A 138 -1.15 16.63 17.25
CA LYS A 138 -1.71 15.95 18.43
C LYS A 138 -2.87 15.03 18.05
N ASP A 139 -3.77 15.48 17.16
CA ASP A 139 -5.07 14.84 16.91
C ASP A 139 -5.15 14.11 15.56
N TYR A 140 -4.23 14.36 14.65
CA TYR A 140 -4.24 13.79 13.30
C TYR A 140 -2.85 13.38 12.83
N ALA A 141 -2.82 12.45 11.88
CA ALA A 141 -1.63 12.11 11.12
C ALA A 141 -2.01 11.76 9.67
N PHE A 142 -1.06 11.88 8.76
CA PHE A 142 -1.19 11.32 7.41
C PHE A 142 0.10 10.63 6.97
N VAL A 143 -0.07 9.66 6.09
CA VAL A 143 1.01 8.91 5.44
C VAL A 143 0.70 8.85 3.95
N PHE A 144 1.63 9.29 3.13
CA PHE A 144 1.57 9.18 1.68
C PHE A 144 2.79 8.43 1.20
N TYR A 145 2.58 7.33 0.47
CA TYR A 145 3.64 6.42 0.09
C TYR A 145 3.38 5.78 -1.27
N GLU A 146 4.40 5.20 -1.86
CA GLU A 146 4.29 4.37 -3.05
C GLU A 146 4.06 2.93 -2.64
N HIS A 147 3.18 2.25 -3.34
CA HIS A 147 3.01 0.80 -3.28
C HIS A 147 3.36 0.23 -4.65
N GLY A 148 4.35 -0.63 -4.68
CA GLY A 148 4.85 -1.24 -5.91
C GLY A 148 4.21 -2.60 -6.21
N GLY A 149 4.74 -3.29 -7.20
CA GLY A 149 4.21 -4.53 -7.71
C GLY A 149 3.21 -4.33 -8.85
N ILE A 150 2.40 -5.35 -9.11
CA ILE A 150 1.33 -5.28 -10.12
C ILE A 150 0.30 -4.24 -9.68
N GLY A 151 0.15 -3.16 -10.46
CA GLY A 151 -0.78 -2.09 -10.12
C GLY A 151 -0.18 -1.02 -9.20
N TYR A 152 1.03 -0.53 -9.56
CA TYR A 152 1.64 0.62 -8.87
C TYR A 152 0.64 1.74 -8.60
N ASN A 153 0.62 2.22 -7.38
CA ASN A 153 -0.22 3.32 -6.93
C ASN A 153 0.42 4.07 -5.75
N GLN A 154 -0.20 5.18 -5.36
CA GLN A 154 0.27 6.01 -4.25
C GLN A 154 -0.85 6.21 -3.23
N PRO A 155 -0.93 5.34 -2.20
CA PRO A 155 -1.92 5.46 -1.14
C PRO A 155 -1.69 6.70 -0.27
N LEU A 156 -2.78 7.39 0.05
CA LEU A 156 -2.89 8.41 1.08
C LEU A 156 -3.77 7.88 2.20
N VAL A 157 -3.22 7.78 3.39
CA VAL A 157 -3.96 7.38 4.60
C VAL A 157 -3.95 8.54 5.59
N ILE A 158 -5.13 8.96 6.04
CA ILE A 158 -5.27 9.98 7.09
C ILE A 158 -5.90 9.33 8.32
N LEU A 159 -5.28 9.58 9.46
CA LEU A 159 -5.65 8.99 10.74
C LEU A 159 -6.03 10.06 11.74
N LYS A 160 -7.07 9.79 12.52
CA LYS A 160 -7.36 10.50 13.76
C LYS A 160 -6.62 9.83 14.90
N ARG A 161 -6.03 10.63 15.77
CA ARG A 161 -5.26 10.16 16.93
C ARG A 161 -5.96 10.55 18.23
N ASN A 162 -6.05 9.60 19.16
CA ASN A 162 -6.60 9.85 20.48
C ASN A 162 -5.84 8.98 21.50
N ASN A 163 -5.15 9.61 22.45
CA ASN A 163 -4.45 8.92 23.55
C ASN A 163 -3.58 7.73 23.09
N HIS A 164 -2.71 7.96 22.12
CA HIS A 164 -1.82 6.94 21.52
C HIS A 164 -2.52 5.80 20.77
N LYS A 165 -3.77 6.01 20.37
CA LYS A 165 -4.49 5.16 19.42
C LYS A 165 -4.75 5.96 18.17
N ALA A 166 -4.52 5.34 17.02
CA ALA A 166 -4.85 5.91 15.73
C ALA A 166 -5.94 5.07 15.04
N GLU A 167 -6.83 5.73 14.31
CA GLU A 167 -7.85 5.09 13.48
C GLU A 167 -7.87 5.77 12.10
N ILE A 168 -8.10 5.01 11.06
CA ILE A 168 -8.22 5.56 9.70
C ILE A 168 -9.54 6.30 9.58
N ILE A 169 -9.46 7.58 9.18
CA ILE A 169 -10.65 8.41 8.90
C ILE A 169 -10.79 8.73 7.42
N PHE A 170 -9.74 8.50 6.64
CA PHE A 170 -9.76 8.66 5.20
C PHE A 170 -8.69 7.75 4.58
N MET A 171 -9.02 7.14 3.48
CA MET A 171 -8.10 6.41 2.64
C MET A 171 -8.39 6.74 1.18
N GLY A 172 -7.35 7.03 0.44
CA GLY A 172 -7.48 7.30 -0.99
C GLY A 172 -6.21 6.91 -1.74
N VAL A 173 -6.28 6.91 -3.04
CA VAL A 173 -5.17 6.55 -3.92
C VAL A 173 -4.98 7.60 -5.01
N ASN A 174 -3.73 7.91 -5.29
CA ASN A 174 -3.33 8.65 -6.49
C ASN A 174 -2.77 7.65 -7.51
N LEU A 175 -3.30 7.68 -8.73
CA LEU A 175 -2.83 6.85 -9.84
C LEU A 175 -1.76 7.55 -10.69
N GLY A 176 -1.42 8.78 -10.36
CA GLY A 176 -0.35 9.54 -11.01
C GLY A 176 1.00 9.37 -10.30
N GLU A 177 1.92 10.27 -10.59
CA GLU A 177 3.22 10.36 -9.95
C GLU A 177 3.28 11.61 -9.08
N ALA A 178 3.67 11.44 -7.83
CA ALA A 178 3.94 12.51 -6.89
C ALA A 178 5.15 12.12 -6.04
N GLY A 179 6.09 13.04 -5.86
CA GLY A 179 7.34 12.79 -5.14
C GLY A 179 7.51 13.65 -3.89
N SER A 180 6.54 14.51 -3.58
CA SER A 180 6.66 15.50 -2.50
C SER A 180 5.33 15.83 -1.82
N LEU A 181 5.42 16.55 -0.70
CA LEU A 181 4.24 17.12 -0.03
C LEU A 181 3.52 18.14 -0.89
N GLU A 182 4.26 18.93 -1.64
CA GLU A 182 3.72 19.95 -2.54
C GLU A 182 2.93 19.32 -3.68
N ASP A 183 3.43 18.21 -4.25
CA ASP A 183 2.70 17.43 -5.25
C ASP A 183 1.42 16.85 -4.65
N LEU A 184 1.48 16.29 -3.45
CA LEU A 184 0.29 15.80 -2.75
C LEU A 184 -0.75 16.90 -2.56
N LYS A 185 -0.34 18.08 -2.11
CA LYS A 185 -1.24 19.25 -1.97
C LYS A 185 -1.86 19.67 -3.30
N ALA A 186 -1.08 19.65 -4.38
CA ALA A 186 -1.58 19.97 -5.71
C ALA A 186 -2.60 18.91 -6.20
N ILE A 187 -2.34 17.65 -5.95
CA ILE A 187 -3.26 16.52 -6.27
C ILE A 187 -4.59 16.67 -5.52
N ILE A 188 -4.53 16.96 -4.21
CA ILE A 188 -5.74 17.21 -3.39
C ILE A 188 -6.54 18.40 -3.92
N LYS A 189 -5.89 19.53 -4.18
CA LYS A 189 -6.56 20.74 -4.72
C LYS A 189 -7.25 20.50 -6.06
N ASN A 190 -6.70 19.59 -6.87
CA ASN A 190 -7.22 19.25 -8.19
C ASN A 190 -8.20 18.06 -8.17
N ASN A 191 -8.64 17.60 -7.00
CA ASN A 191 -9.54 16.44 -6.81
C ASN A 191 -9.07 15.18 -7.55
N LYS A 192 -7.76 14.88 -7.49
CA LYS A 192 -7.16 13.71 -8.17
C LYS A 192 -6.94 12.51 -7.24
N ILE A 193 -7.39 12.57 -6.00
CA ILE A 193 -7.39 11.43 -5.09
C ILE A 193 -8.68 10.64 -5.31
N GLU A 194 -8.56 9.35 -5.57
CA GLU A 194 -9.68 8.42 -5.60
C GLU A 194 -9.91 7.87 -4.20
N GLU A 195 -11.11 8.11 -3.64
CA GLU A 195 -11.45 7.65 -2.29
C GLU A 195 -11.75 6.16 -2.26
N ILE A 196 -11.20 5.46 -1.28
CA ILE A 196 -11.45 4.05 -1.01
C ILE A 196 -12.54 3.95 0.06
N LYS A 197 -13.74 3.52 -0.34
CA LYS A 197 -14.94 3.49 0.52
C LYS A 197 -14.95 2.38 1.57
N ASP A 198 -14.20 1.32 1.37
CA ASP A 198 -14.11 0.19 2.30
C ASP A 198 -12.64 -0.12 2.61
N PRO A 199 -12.03 0.65 3.52
CA PRO A 199 -10.63 0.48 3.86
C PRO A 199 -10.32 -0.83 4.60
N GLU A 200 -11.30 -1.48 5.25
CA GLU A 200 -11.08 -2.72 5.98
C GLU A 200 -10.89 -3.91 5.03
N ASN A 201 -11.69 -4.01 3.98
CA ASN A 201 -11.51 -5.04 2.95
C ASN A 201 -10.24 -4.84 2.10
N GLN A 202 -9.73 -3.61 2.03
CA GLN A 202 -8.49 -3.34 1.27
C GLN A 202 -7.23 -3.50 2.09
N ARG A 203 -7.28 -3.42 3.43
CA ARG A 203 -6.11 -3.72 4.29
C ARG A 203 -5.56 -5.13 4.07
N ALA A 204 -6.40 -6.08 3.73
CA ALA A 204 -5.99 -7.46 3.43
C ALA A 204 -5.21 -7.58 2.09
N ASN A 205 -5.30 -6.56 1.22
CA ASN A 205 -4.72 -6.55 -0.12
C ASN A 205 -3.57 -5.51 -0.26
N MET A 206 -3.23 -4.79 0.80
CA MET A 206 -2.13 -3.85 0.89
C MET A 206 -0.96 -4.40 1.69
#